data_79f4727a23d93426cd0d73570c34de4c
#
_entry.id   79f4727a23d93426cd0d73570c34de4c
#
_cell.length_a   1.000
_cell.length_b   1.000
_cell.length_c   1.000
_cell.angle_alpha   90.00
_cell.angle_beta   90.00
_cell.angle_gamma   90.00
#
_symmetry.space_group_name_H-M   'P 1'
#
loop_
_entity.id
_entity.type
_entity.pdbx_description
1 polymer ?
#
loop_
_entity_poly.entity_id
_entity_poly.type
_entity_poly.pdbx_seq_one_letter_code
_entity_poly.pdbx_strand_id
1 'polypeptide(L)'
;MYQDIKRTFWWNNMKREIAKFVLECDVCRRIKAEHQKPAGLLQPLSVPLWKWEEISMDFIQGLPRTPAGHDSIWVIVDRLTKSAHFIPVKKTFSLERLARIYIKEIVSLHGVPLRIASDRDPRFASKFWISLHKALGTKLDFSTAYHPQSDGQTERVNQIVEDMLRSCILEFKGAWDEYMPLAEFAYNNSYQSSIQMAPYEALYGRRCRAPIYWDEVGERKFLGPDIIQETEEKVRLIRERLRTAQSRQKSYADNKRRDFHLVTGDLVYLKVSPMKGVKRFGQGKKLSPRYIGPFPVTRQIGEVAYQLELPEALAGVHNVFHVSL
;
A
#
# COMPACT_ATOMS: atom_id res chain seq x y z
N MET A 1 37.77 10.88 -9.79
CA MET A 1 38.05 12.31 -9.97
C MET A 1 38.88 12.89 -8.83
N TYR A 2 38.38 13.08 -7.56
CA TYR A 2 39.22 13.63 -6.49
C TYR A 2 40.50 12.80 -6.26
N GLN A 3 40.39 11.48 -6.22
CA GLN A 3 41.55 10.58 -6.01
C GLN A 3 42.58 10.64 -7.14
N ASP A 4 42.15 10.95 -8.35
CA ASP A 4 43.03 11.04 -9.52
C ASP A 4 43.71 12.40 -9.56
N ILE A 5 42.96 13.48 -9.36
CA ILE A 5 43.46 14.85 -9.38
C ILE A 5 44.45 15.10 -8.22
N LYS A 6 44.18 14.59 -7.02
CA LYS A 6 45.05 14.79 -5.85
C LYS A 6 46.44 14.16 -6.01
N ARG A 7 46.66 13.28 -6.96
CA ARG A 7 47.98 12.69 -7.24
C ARG A 7 48.95 13.71 -7.88
N THR A 8 48.37 14.67 -8.61
CA THR A 8 49.19 15.60 -9.42
C THR A 8 49.01 17.04 -8.96
N PHE A 9 47.86 17.37 -8.38
CA PHE A 9 47.47 18.75 -8.03
C PHE A 9 47.06 18.83 -6.55
N TRP A 10 47.30 19.98 -5.97
CA TRP A 10 46.84 20.34 -4.65
C TRP A 10 46.50 21.83 -4.59
N TRP A 11 45.35 22.16 -3.95
CA TRP A 11 44.98 23.52 -3.57
C TRP A 11 44.07 23.47 -2.33
N ASN A 12 43.95 24.61 -1.66
CA ASN A 12 43.08 24.75 -0.49
C ASN A 12 41.60 24.47 -0.85
N ASN A 13 40.87 23.72 -0.03
CA ASN A 13 39.48 23.32 -0.27
C ASN A 13 39.23 22.43 -1.52
N MET A 14 40.27 21.89 -2.13
CA MET A 14 40.19 21.02 -3.33
C MET A 14 39.07 19.96 -3.28
N LYS A 15 38.93 19.24 -2.15
CA LYS A 15 37.90 18.20 -2.02
C LYS A 15 36.49 18.77 -2.09
N ARG A 16 36.28 19.96 -1.50
CA ARG A 16 34.97 20.64 -1.48
C ARG A 16 34.63 21.22 -2.86
N GLU A 17 35.58 21.78 -3.53
CA GLU A 17 35.37 22.35 -4.89
C GLU A 17 35.12 21.27 -5.93
N ILE A 18 35.87 20.16 -5.89
CA ILE A 18 35.62 19.02 -6.78
C ILE A 18 34.23 18.41 -6.48
N ALA A 19 33.83 18.31 -5.21
CA ALA A 19 32.50 17.87 -4.84
C ALA A 19 31.39 18.79 -5.39
N LYS A 20 31.60 20.11 -5.29
CA LYS A 20 30.68 21.13 -5.86
C LYS A 20 30.57 20.99 -7.38
N PHE A 21 31.69 20.91 -8.08
CA PHE A 21 31.71 20.71 -9.54
C PHE A 21 30.94 19.47 -9.97
N VAL A 22 31.12 18.34 -9.23
CA VAL A 22 30.40 17.09 -9.52
C VAL A 22 28.91 17.22 -9.23
N LEU A 23 28.53 17.99 -8.20
CA LEU A 23 27.12 18.25 -7.87
C LEU A 23 26.42 19.14 -8.90
N GLU A 24 27.15 20.06 -9.52
CA GLU A 24 26.64 20.98 -10.55
C GLU A 24 26.61 20.33 -11.96
N CYS A 25 27.35 19.24 -12.16
CA CYS A 25 27.41 18.54 -13.44
C CYS A 25 26.12 17.77 -13.74
N ASP A 26 25.37 18.14 -14.79
CA ASP A 26 24.13 17.51 -15.23
C ASP A 26 24.30 16.01 -15.48
N VAL A 27 25.34 15.61 -16.20
CA VAL A 27 25.62 14.19 -16.50
C VAL A 27 25.82 13.38 -15.20
N CYS A 28 26.59 13.92 -14.25
CA CYS A 28 26.82 13.26 -12.98
C CYS A 28 25.54 13.10 -12.16
N ARG A 29 24.70 14.13 -12.14
CA ARG A 29 23.38 14.09 -11.44
C ARG A 29 22.46 13.02 -12.00
N ARG A 30 22.45 12.82 -13.30
CA ARG A 30 21.55 11.84 -13.97
C ARG A 30 22.02 10.39 -13.86
N ILE A 31 23.29 10.11 -13.61
CA ILE A 31 23.83 8.76 -13.61
C ILE A 31 24.29 8.24 -12.24
N LYS A 32 24.63 9.11 -11.29
CA LYS A 32 25.10 8.69 -9.97
C LYS A 32 23.98 8.13 -9.11
N ALA A 33 24.26 7.05 -8.40
CA ALA A 33 23.34 6.53 -7.39
C ALA A 33 23.34 7.46 -6.17
N GLU A 34 22.18 7.70 -5.61
CA GLU A 34 22.02 8.37 -4.32
C GLU A 34 22.45 7.43 -3.20
N HIS A 35 23.33 7.90 -2.31
CA HIS A 35 23.80 7.18 -1.12
C HIS A 35 23.23 7.74 0.18
N GLN A 36 22.30 8.71 0.08
CA GLN A 36 21.62 9.28 1.25
C GLN A 36 20.39 8.46 1.61
N LYS A 37 19.93 8.59 2.86
CA LYS A 37 18.65 8.01 3.26
C LYS A 37 17.52 8.59 2.41
N PRO A 38 16.50 7.80 2.02
CA PRO A 38 15.34 8.31 1.29
C PRO A 38 14.71 9.51 2.01
N ALA A 39 14.33 10.51 1.27
CA ALA A 39 13.68 11.70 1.79
C ALA A 39 12.19 11.44 2.13
N GLY A 40 11.64 12.21 3.05
CA GLY A 40 10.24 12.21 3.47
C GLY A 40 9.94 11.22 4.60
N LEU A 41 9.43 11.76 5.70
CA LEU A 41 9.00 10.98 6.86
C LEU A 41 7.70 10.22 6.55
N LEU A 42 7.46 9.14 7.28
CA LEU A 42 6.24 8.34 7.12
C LEU A 42 5.00 9.13 7.57
N GLN A 43 4.02 9.23 6.68
CA GLN A 43 2.71 9.82 6.96
C GLN A 43 1.68 8.71 7.16
N PRO A 44 1.35 8.32 8.41
CA PRO A 44 0.38 7.28 8.67
C PRO A 44 -1.04 7.76 8.34
N LEU A 45 -1.85 6.87 7.77
CA LEU A 45 -3.27 7.12 7.59
C LEU A 45 -3.99 7.19 8.94
N SER A 46 -5.08 7.95 9.04
CA SER A 46 -5.91 8.01 10.25
C SER A 46 -6.40 6.62 10.68
N VAL A 47 -6.53 6.41 11.98
CA VAL A 47 -7.16 5.19 12.49
C VAL A 47 -8.67 5.32 12.37
N PRO A 48 -9.38 4.36 11.73
CA PRO A 48 -10.82 4.39 11.55
C PRO A 48 -11.59 4.53 12.87
N LEU A 49 -12.78 5.11 12.81
CA LEU A 49 -13.64 5.27 13.98
C LEU A 49 -14.43 4.00 14.27
N TRP A 50 -14.89 3.32 13.22
CA TRP A 50 -15.72 2.12 13.33
C TRP A 50 -15.34 1.04 12.33
N LYS A 51 -15.90 -0.16 12.52
CA LYS A 51 -15.70 -1.36 11.69
C LYS A 51 -16.30 -1.13 10.31
N TRP A 52 -15.56 -1.49 9.27
CA TRP A 52 -15.95 -1.41 7.86
C TRP A 52 -16.27 -0.01 7.32
N GLU A 53 -16.01 1.05 8.10
CA GLU A 53 -16.09 2.44 7.60
C GLU A 53 -14.93 2.81 6.68
N GLU A 54 -13.75 2.29 6.95
CA GLU A 54 -12.57 2.53 6.11
C GLU A 54 -11.95 1.18 5.73
N ILE A 55 -11.91 0.92 4.44
CA ILE A 55 -11.36 -0.33 3.90
C ILE A 55 -10.15 -0.05 3.02
N SER A 56 -9.30 -1.06 2.85
CA SER A 56 -8.25 -1.07 1.83
C SER A 56 -8.52 -2.16 0.81
N MET A 57 -8.14 -1.90 -0.45
CA MET A 57 -8.32 -2.82 -1.57
C MET A 57 -7.04 -2.98 -2.35
N ASP A 58 -6.76 -4.21 -2.77
CA ASP A 58 -5.65 -4.54 -3.66
C ASP A 58 -5.94 -5.79 -4.48
N PHE A 59 -5.13 -6.04 -5.51
CA PHE A 59 -5.21 -7.24 -6.33
C PHE A 59 -3.91 -8.03 -6.30
N ILE A 60 -3.96 -9.27 -5.85
CA ILE A 60 -2.89 -10.25 -6.08
C ILE A 60 -3.05 -10.76 -7.51
N GLN A 61 -2.06 -10.52 -8.36
CA GLN A 61 -2.08 -10.87 -9.78
C GLN A 61 -0.98 -11.86 -10.13
N GLY A 62 -1.15 -12.52 -11.30
CA GLY A 62 -0.13 -13.45 -11.80
C GLY A 62 -0.20 -14.85 -11.18
N LEU A 63 -1.33 -15.19 -10.58
CA LEU A 63 -1.59 -16.55 -10.10
C LEU A 63 -1.84 -17.52 -11.27
N PRO A 64 -1.53 -18.81 -11.10
CA PRO A 64 -1.87 -19.83 -12.08
C PRO A 64 -3.37 -19.85 -12.37
N ARG A 65 -3.74 -19.95 -13.64
CA ARG A 65 -5.15 -19.97 -14.03
C ARG A 65 -5.81 -21.25 -13.56
N THR A 66 -6.91 -21.11 -12.80
CA THR A 66 -7.69 -22.25 -12.28
C THR A 66 -8.65 -22.81 -13.35
N PRO A 67 -9.21 -24.01 -13.16
CA PRO A 67 -10.27 -24.55 -14.04
C PRO A 67 -11.48 -23.62 -14.18
N ALA A 68 -11.85 -22.90 -13.10
CA ALA A 68 -12.89 -21.87 -13.14
C ALA A 68 -12.43 -20.59 -13.89
N GLY A 69 -11.15 -20.52 -14.25
CA GLY A 69 -10.54 -19.46 -15.03
C GLY A 69 -10.08 -18.26 -14.20
N HIS A 70 -10.02 -18.34 -12.88
CA HIS A 70 -9.48 -17.30 -12.01
C HIS A 70 -7.96 -17.26 -12.13
N ASP A 71 -7.39 -16.05 -12.12
CA ASP A 71 -5.94 -15.79 -12.24
C ASP A 71 -5.47 -14.68 -11.31
N SER A 72 -6.38 -14.18 -10.47
CA SER A 72 -6.13 -13.06 -9.55
C SER A 72 -7.05 -13.18 -8.33
N ILE A 73 -6.65 -12.56 -7.22
CA ILE A 73 -7.46 -12.42 -6.01
C ILE A 73 -7.69 -10.94 -5.75
N TRP A 74 -8.93 -10.55 -5.50
CA TRP A 74 -9.26 -9.25 -4.96
C TRP A 74 -9.27 -9.32 -3.45
N VAL A 75 -8.35 -8.60 -2.82
CA VAL A 75 -8.17 -8.52 -1.37
C VAL A 75 -8.83 -7.25 -0.87
N ILE A 76 -9.75 -7.38 0.07
CA ILE A 76 -10.47 -6.25 0.69
C ILE A 76 -10.33 -6.40 2.20
N VAL A 77 -9.79 -5.38 2.87
CA VAL A 77 -9.46 -5.44 4.31
C VAL A 77 -10.09 -4.28 5.05
N ASP A 78 -10.80 -4.55 6.14
CA ASP A 78 -11.20 -3.54 7.10
C ASP A 78 -9.98 -2.98 7.84
N ARG A 79 -9.79 -1.68 7.78
CA ARG A 79 -8.62 -1.02 8.36
C ARG A 79 -8.64 -0.99 9.88
N LEU A 80 -9.80 -1.13 10.53
CA LEU A 80 -9.92 -1.18 11.98
C LEU A 80 -9.69 -2.61 12.52
N THR A 81 -10.53 -3.56 12.17
CA THR A 81 -10.52 -4.92 12.71
C THR A 81 -9.50 -5.83 12.04
N LYS A 82 -8.96 -5.43 10.88
CA LYS A 82 -8.12 -6.26 10.00
C LYS A 82 -8.84 -7.46 9.41
N SER A 83 -10.16 -7.56 9.56
CA SER A 83 -10.91 -8.61 8.87
C SER A 83 -10.84 -8.40 7.36
N ALA A 84 -10.69 -9.49 6.64
CA ALA A 84 -10.44 -9.45 5.19
C ALA A 84 -11.36 -10.40 4.44
N HIS A 85 -11.68 -10.03 3.20
CA HIS A 85 -12.29 -10.88 2.19
C HIS A 85 -11.33 -11.13 1.04
N PHE A 86 -11.24 -12.39 0.60
CA PHE A 86 -10.38 -12.84 -0.48
C PHE A 86 -11.22 -13.39 -1.62
N ILE A 87 -11.41 -12.62 -2.66
CA ILE A 87 -12.37 -12.92 -3.73
C ILE A 87 -11.61 -13.35 -4.99
N PRO A 88 -11.76 -14.62 -5.45
CA PRO A 88 -11.17 -15.07 -6.71
C PRO A 88 -11.81 -14.31 -7.89
N VAL A 89 -10.97 -13.73 -8.74
CA VAL A 89 -11.40 -12.96 -9.90
C VAL A 89 -10.56 -13.29 -11.12
N LYS A 90 -11.04 -12.90 -12.30
CA LYS A 90 -10.26 -12.91 -13.55
C LYS A 90 -9.76 -11.51 -13.84
N LYS A 91 -8.54 -11.39 -14.31
CA LYS A 91 -7.98 -10.11 -14.78
C LYS A 91 -8.87 -9.47 -15.87
N THR A 92 -9.58 -10.29 -16.62
CA THR A 92 -10.47 -9.88 -17.71
C THR A 92 -11.90 -9.54 -17.28
N PHE A 93 -12.22 -9.55 -15.97
CA PHE A 93 -13.56 -9.14 -15.53
C PHE A 93 -13.83 -7.68 -15.87
N SER A 94 -15.04 -7.40 -16.38
CA SER A 94 -15.48 -6.03 -16.62
C SER A 94 -15.67 -5.28 -15.29
N LEU A 95 -15.62 -3.96 -15.36
CA LEU A 95 -15.81 -3.11 -14.18
C LEU A 95 -17.20 -3.29 -13.55
N GLU A 96 -18.23 -3.49 -14.40
CA GLU A 96 -19.60 -3.76 -13.94
C GLU A 96 -19.69 -5.09 -13.19
N ARG A 97 -18.93 -6.10 -13.61
CA ARG A 97 -18.88 -7.39 -12.91
C ARG A 97 -18.18 -7.24 -11.56
N LEU A 98 -17.06 -6.52 -11.51
CA LEU A 98 -16.38 -6.21 -10.25
C LEU A 98 -17.28 -5.41 -9.31
N ALA A 99 -18.04 -4.44 -9.82
CA ALA A 99 -19.00 -3.69 -9.01
C ALA A 99 -20.11 -4.57 -8.41
N ARG A 100 -20.65 -5.52 -9.19
CA ARG A 100 -21.64 -6.49 -8.68
C ARG A 100 -21.07 -7.40 -7.59
N ILE A 101 -19.84 -7.87 -7.77
CA ILE A 101 -19.12 -8.64 -6.75
C ILE A 101 -18.92 -7.81 -5.49
N TYR A 102 -18.48 -6.56 -5.63
CA TYR A 102 -18.29 -5.64 -4.51
C TYR A 102 -19.57 -5.41 -3.72
N ILE A 103 -20.68 -5.15 -4.41
CA ILE A 103 -21.98 -4.96 -3.77
C ILE A 103 -22.40 -6.23 -3.02
N LYS A 104 -22.23 -7.41 -3.65
CA LYS A 104 -22.64 -8.69 -3.08
C LYS A 104 -21.79 -9.10 -1.88
N GLU A 105 -20.46 -9.01 -2.00
CA GLU A 105 -19.53 -9.59 -1.00
C GLU A 105 -19.17 -8.58 0.11
N ILE A 106 -19.32 -7.28 -0.14
CA ILE A 106 -18.92 -6.25 0.83
C ILE A 106 -20.12 -5.41 1.27
N VAL A 107 -20.78 -4.72 0.33
CA VAL A 107 -21.83 -3.77 0.71
C VAL A 107 -23.03 -4.47 1.37
N SER A 108 -23.42 -5.66 0.89
CA SER A 108 -24.53 -6.43 1.48
C SER A 108 -24.23 -6.97 2.89
N LEU A 109 -22.96 -7.18 3.22
CA LEU A 109 -22.54 -7.74 4.51
C LEU A 109 -22.19 -6.67 5.54
N HIS A 110 -21.58 -5.57 5.11
CA HIS A 110 -20.94 -4.59 5.99
C HIS A 110 -21.46 -3.16 5.80
N GLY A 111 -22.28 -2.92 4.78
CA GLY A 111 -22.70 -1.57 4.40
C GLY A 111 -21.71 -0.88 3.46
N VAL A 112 -21.99 0.37 3.14
CA VAL A 112 -21.16 1.19 2.27
C VAL A 112 -20.07 1.87 3.10
N PRO A 113 -18.76 1.67 2.79
CA PRO A 113 -17.70 2.31 3.53
C PRO A 113 -17.64 3.81 3.23
N LEU A 114 -17.19 4.59 4.22
CA LEU A 114 -16.98 6.03 4.05
C LEU A 114 -15.71 6.31 3.23
N ARG A 115 -14.67 5.46 3.36
CA ARG A 115 -13.39 5.62 2.67
C ARG A 115 -12.84 4.30 2.16
N ILE A 116 -12.20 4.37 1.00
CA ILE A 116 -11.46 3.26 0.41
C ILE A 116 -10.05 3.72 0.10
N ALA A 117 -9.07 3.06 0.71
CA ALA A 117 -7.66 3.21 0.35
C ALA A 117 -7.30 2.13 -0.68
N SER A 118 -6.72 2.51 -1.80
CA SER A 118 -6.25 1.56 -2.81
C SER A 118 -4.98 2.08 -3.50
N ASP A 119 -4.30 1.16 -4.19
CA ASP A 119 -3.29 1.56 -5.15
C ASP A 119 -3.94 2.22 -6.38
N ARG A 120 -3.10 2.65 -7.33
CA ARG A 120 -3.55 3.23 -8.60
C ARG A 120 -3.73 2.17 -9.70
N ASP A 121 -4.23 0.99 -9.35
CA ASP A 121 -4.61 0.02 -10.36
C ASP A 121 -5.61 0.65 -11.35
N PRO A 122 -5.45 0.46 -12.67
CA PRO A 122 -6.33 1.04 -13.68
C PRO A 122 -7.82 0.76 -13.46
N ARG A 123 -8.16 -0.34 -12.81
CA ARG A 123 -9.56 -0.70 -12.49
C ARG A 123 -10.14 0.24 -11.45
N PHE A 124 -9.40 0.56 -10.38
CA PHE A 124 -9.82 1.49 -9.32
C PHE A 124 -9.74 2.95 -9.76
N ALA A 125 -8.79 3.30 -10.64
CA ALA A 125 -8.65 4.64 -11.19
C ALA A 125 -9.62 4.94 -12.35
N SER A 126 -10.46 3.98 -12.76
CA SER A 126 -11.41 4.14 -13.87
C SER A 126 -12.51 5.14 -13.56
N LYS A 127 -12.96 5.88 -14.58
CA LYS A 127 -14.10 6.82 -14.45
C LYS A 127 -15.36 6.15 -13.92
N PHE A 128 -15.61 4.91 -14.35
CA PHE A 128 -16.75 4.11 -13.88
C PHE A 128 -16.68 3.87 -12.37
N TRP A 129 -15.52 3.40 -11.87
CA TRP A 129 -15.32 3.11 -10.44
C TRP A 129 -15.44 4.35 -9.58
N ILE A 130 -14.83 5.46 -10.01
CA ILE A 130 -14.92 6.76 -9.33
C ILE A 130 -16.38 7.25 -9.27
N SER A 131 -17.13 7.12 -10.39
CA SER A 131 -18.53 7.54 -10.44
C SER A 131 -19.43 6.67 -9.55
N LEU A 132 -19.20 5.36 -9.51
CA LEU A 132 -19.91 4.42 -8.63
C LEU A 132 -19.74 4.83 -7.16
N HIS A 133 -18.50 5.02 -6.72
CA HIS A 133 -18.22 5.35 -5.33
C HIS A 133 -18.68 6.76 -4.97
N LYS A 134 -18.63 7.71 -5.91
CA LYS A 134 -19.24 9.03 -5.72
C LYS A 134 -20.76 8.93 -5.50
N ALA A 135 -21.45 8.08 -6.26
CA ALA A 135 -22.88 7.84 -6.09
C ALA A 135 -23.21 7.16 -4.75
N LEU A 136 -22.32 6.29 -4.26
CA LEU A 136 -22.43 5.64 -2.96
C LEU A 136 -22.03 6.55 -1.77
N GLY A 137 -21.50 7.75 -2.03
CA GLY A 137 -21.01 8.66 -0.98
C GLY A 137 -19.65 8.25 -0.39
N THR A 138 -18.92 7.34 -1.03
CA THR A 138 -17.62 6.85 -0.59
C THR A 138 -16.48 7.72 -1.13
N LYS A 139 -15.53 8.08 -0.27
CA LYS A 139 -14.31 8.78 -0.64
C LYS A 139 -13.23 7.78 -1.05
N LEU A 140 -12.62 7.98 -2.22
CA LEU A 140 -11.48 7.20 -2.69
C LEU A 140 -10.16 7.93 -2.34
N ASP A 141 -9.30 7.28 -1.58
CA ASP A 141 -7.97 7.75 -1.21
C ASP A 141 -6.92 6.86 -1.92
N PHE A 142 -6.38 7.37 -3.03
CA PHE A 142 -5.36 6.64 -3.79
C PHE A 142 -3.98 6.84 -3.15
N SER A 143 -3.26 5.75 -2.92
CA SER A 143 -1.85 5.82 -2.51
C SER A 143 -1.04 6.56 -3.56
N THR A 144 -0.05 7.35 -3.11
CA THR A 144 0.89 7.99 -4.04
C THR A 144 1.74 6.91 -4.70
N ALA A 145 1.98 7.06 -6.01
CA ALA A 145 2.80 6.12 -6.76
C ALA A 145 4.15 5.89 -6.06
N TYR A 146 4.48 4.61 -5.80
CA TYR A 146 5.74 4.15 -5.16
C TYR A 146 5.90 4.46 -3.66
N HIS A 147 4.80 4.66 -2.92
CA HIS A 147 4.80 4.68 -1.48
C HIS A 147 3.92 3.55 -0.91
N PRO A 148 4.42 2.30 -0.91
CA PRO A 148 3.71 1.15 -0.33
C PRO A 148 3.48 1.32 1.18
N GLN A 149 4.13 2.29 1.81
CA GLN A 149 4.06 2.51 3.25
C GLN A 149 2.73 3.10 3.73
N SER A 150 1.97 3.76 2.84
CA SER A 150 0.60 4.19 3.17
C SER A 150 -0.35 3.00 3.24
N ASP A 151 -0.03 1.90 2.54
CA ASP A 151 -0.83 0.68 2.47
C ASP A 151 -0.02 -0.60 2.79
N GLY A 152 1.07 -0.49 3.53
CA GLY A 152 1.91 -1.62 3.95
C GLY A 152 1.16 -2.71 4.73
N GLN A 153 -0.11 -2.45 5.09
CA GLN A 153 -0.99 -3.45 5.69
C GLN A 153 -1.52 -4.41 4.63
N THR A 154 -2.01 -3.91 3.50
CA THR A 154 -2.55 -4.74 2.42
C THR A 154 -1.45 -5.54 1.75
N GLU A 155 -0.27 -4.95 1.54
CA GLU A 155 0.90 -5.67 1.03
C GLU A 155 1.28 -6.86 1.92
N ARG A 156 1.27 -6.67 3.25
CA ARG A 156 1.53 -7.77 4.20
C ARG A 156 0.43 -8.83 4.16
N VAL A 157 -0.84 -8.43 4.03
CA VAL A 157 -1.96 -9.35 3.87
C VAL A 157 -1.78 -10.18 2.61
N ASN A 158 -1.42 -9.56 1.49
CA ASN A 158 -1.16 -10.23 0.23
C ASN A 158 -0.06 -11.31 0.37
N GLN A 159 1.05 -10.99 1.04
CA GLN A 159 2.12 -11.96 1.32
C GLN A 159 1.61 -13.15 2.16
N ILE A 160 0.85 -12.88 3.21
CA ILE A 160 0.28 -13.93 4.07
C ILE A 160 -0.66 -14.83 3.27
N VAL A 161 -1.54 -14.27 2.44
CA VAL A 161 -2.47 -15.02 1.59
C VAL A 161 -1.71 -15.88 0.58
N GLU A 162 -0.70 -15.33 -0.09
CA GLU A 162 0.13 -16.08 -1.02
C GLU A 162 0.85 -17.25 -0.33
N ASP A 163 1.36 -17.06 0.87
CA ASP A 163 2.05 -18.12 1.64
C ASP A 163 1.08 -19.18 2.12
N MET A 164 -0.12 -18.81 2.58
CA MET A 164 -1.19 -19.77 2.94
C MET A 164 -1.60 -20.61 1.73
N LEU A 165 -1.87 -19.98 0.60
CA LEU A 165 -2.24 -20.69 -0.62
C LEU A 165 -1.13 -21.61 -1.12
N ARG A 166 0.12 -21.15 -1.06
CA ARG A 166 1.29 -21.97 -1.43
C ARG A 166 1.35 -23.22 -0.57
N SER A 167 1.12 -23.08 0.73
CA SER A 167 1.09 -24.22 1.65
C SER A 167 -0.06 -25.18 1.33
N CYS A 168 -1.28 -24.68 1.11
CA CYS A 168 -2.43 -25.51 0.76
C CYS A 168 -2.22 -26.28 -0.57
N ILE A 169 -1.69 -25.64 -1.60
CA ILE A 169 -1.46 -26.28 -2.90
C ILE A 169 -0.38 -27.36 -2.82
N LEU A 170 0.69 -27.11 -2.06
CA LEU A 170 1.78 -28.07 -1.88
C LEU A 170 1.32 -29.33 -1.14
N GLU A 171 0.43 -29.19 -0.17
CA GLU A 171 -0.03 -30.29 0.68
C GLU A 171 -1.22 -31.04 0.09
N PHE A 172 -2.24 -30.34 -0.41
CA PHE A 172 -3.53 -30.95 -0.76
C PHE A 172 -3.76 -31.13 -2.26
N LYS A 173 -2.96 -30.52 -3.12
CA LYS A 173 -3.16 -30.46 -4.58
C LYS A 173 -4.55 -29.87 -4.92
N GLY A 174 -4.76 -29.38 -6.12
CA GLY A 174 -6.03 -28.79 -6.57
C GLY A 174 -5.89 -27.33 -6.98
N ALA A 175 -7.06 -26.71 -7.25
CA ALA A 175 -7.09 -25.33 -7.66
C ALA A 175 -7.05 -24.38 -6.46
N TRP A 176 -6.21 -23.35 -6.49
CA TRP A 176 -6.01 -22.44 -5.37
C TRP A 176 -7.32 -21.70 -4.95
N ASP A 177 -8.23 -21.47 -5.90
CA ASP A 177 -9.49 -20.77 -5.63
C ASP A 177 -10.48 -21.61 -4.78
N GLU A 178 -10.35 -22.93 -4.77
CA GLU A 178 -11.13 -23.83 -3.91
C GLU A 178 -10.74 -23.67 -2.44
N TYR A 179 -9.50 -23.28 -2.14
CA TYR A 179 -9.00 -23.09 -0.78
C TYR A 179 -9.23 -21.68 -0.24
N MET A 180 -9.77 -20.75 -1.05
CA MET A 180 -9.97 -19.36 -0.62
C MET A 180 -10.82 -19.22 0.64
N PRO A 181 -11.96 -19.94 0.82
CA PRO A 181 -12.76 -19.82 2.03
C PRO A 181 -11.99 -20.27 3.29
N LEU A 182 -11.15 -21.31 3.16
CA LEU A 182 -10.31 -21.79 4.26
C LEU A 182 -9.17 -20.82 4.58
N ALA A 183 -8.53 -20.26 3.57
CA ALA A 183 -7.49 -19.27 3.74
C ALA A 183 -8.03 -17.98 4.36
N GLU A 184 -9.23 -17.54 3.94
CA GLU A 184 -9.93 -16.40 4.51
C GLU A 184 -10.28 -16.63 5.99
N PHE A 185 -10.84 -17.79 6.30
CA PHE A 185 -11.15 -18.17 7.67
C PHE A 185 -9.89 -18.26 8.54
N ALA A 186 -8.84 -18.91 8.04
CA ALA A 186 -7.56 -19.04 8.76
C ALA A 186 -6.93 -17.68 9.04
N TYR A 187 -6.90 -16.77 8.04
CA TYR A 187 -6.40 -15.42 8.21
C TYR A 187 -7.20 -14.65 9.27
N ASN A 188 -8.54 -14.65 9.15
CA ASN A 188 -9.41 -13.88 10.03
C ASN A 188 -9.44 -14.43 11.46
N ASN A 189 -9.06 -15.68 11.66
CA ASN A 189 -8.98 -16.34 12.98
C ASN A 189 -7.55 -16.32 13.56
N SER A 190 -6.56 -15.84 12.81
CA SER A 190 -5.17 -15.77 13.24
C SER A 190 -4.90 -14.48 14.01
N TYR A 191 -4.04 -14.57 15.04
CA TYR A 191 -3.64 -13.42 15.84
C TYR A 191 -2.91 -12.35 15.02
N GLN A 192 -3.38 -11.11 15.11
CA GLN A 192 -2.78 -9.94 14.46
C GLN A 192 -2.13 -9.03 15.50
N SER A 193 -0.81 -8.85 15.40
CA SER A 193 -0.01 -8.09 16.37
C SER A 193 -0.41 -6.60 16.47
N SER A 194 -0.95 -6.02 15.40
CA SER A 194 -1.36 -4.61 15.37
C SER A 194 -2.61 -4.32 16.21
N ILE A 195 -3.50 -5.28 16.33
CA ILE A 195 -4.74 -5.19 17.13
C ILE A 195 -4.70 -6.09 18.36
N GLN A 196 -3.66 -6.96 18.46
CA GLN A 196 -3.43 -7.93 19.55
C GLN A 196 -4.62 -8.85 19.81
N MET A 197 -5.29 -9.29 18.75
CA MET A 197 -6.35 -10.28 18.74
C MET A 197 -6.57 -10.80 17.31
N ALA A 198 -7.44 -11.79 17.13
CA ALA A 198 -7.84 -12.23 15.81
C ALA A 198 -8.80 -11.20 15.14
N PRO A 199 -8.77 -10.99 13.81
CA PRO A 199 -9.71 -10.11 13.11
C PRO A 199 -11.19 -10.44 13.39
N TYR A 200 -11.57 -11.71 13.38
CA TYR A 200 -12.93 -12.11 13.71
C TYR A 200 -13.30 -11.86 15.18
N GLU A 201 -12.35 -11.98 16.11
CA GLU A 201 -12.57 -11.58 17.49
C GLU A 201 -12.83 -10.07 17.60
N ALA A 202 -12.08 -9.26 16.85
CA ALA A 202 -12.30 -7.82 16.76
C ALA A 202 -13.64 -7.47 16.11
N LEU A 203 -14.06 -8.23 15.07
CA LEU A 203 -15.29 -8.00 14.32
C LEU A 203 -16.53 -8.41 15.13
N TYR A 204 -16.55 -9.64 15.66
CA TYR A 204 -17.72 -10.25 16.31
C TYR A 204 -17.72 -10.12 17.83
N GLY A 205 -16.67 -9.57 18.43
CA GLY A 205 -16.52 -9.44 19.89
C GLY A 205 -16.15 -10.74 20.62
N ARG A 206 -16.03 -11.86 19.92
CA ARG A 206 -15.68 -13.16 20.46
C ARG A 206 -14.84 -13.96 19.47
N ARG A 207 -14.07 -14.92 19.97
CA ARG A 207 -13.34 -15.87 19.13
C ARG A 207 -14.30 -16.72 18.33
N CYS A 208 -14.01 -16.94 17.04
CA CYS A 208 -14.75 -17.90 16.24
C CYS A 208 -14.34 -19.32 16.62
N ARG A 209 -15.32 -20.22 16.59
CA ARG A 209 -15.10 -21.64 16.85
C ARG A 209 -14.23 -22.23 15.75
N ALA A 210 -13.09 -22.80 16.14
CA ALA A 210 -12.18 -23.52 15.26
C ALA A 210 -11.88 -24.89 15.87
N PRO A 211 -11.43 -25.88 15.09
CA PRO A 211 -11.12 -27.22 15.62
C PRO A 211 -10.19 -27.22 16.83
N ILE A 212 -9.25 -26.29 16.89
CA ILE A 212 -8.29 -26.12 18.00
C ILE A 212 -8.96 -25.64 19.30
N TYR A 213 -10.15 -24.99 19.20
CA TYR A 213 -10.86 -24.40 20.34
C TYR A 213 -12.22 -25.03 20.59
N TRP A 214 -12.43 -26.30 20.18
CA TRP A 214 -13.72 -26.98 20.39
C TRP A 214 -14.06 -27.18 21.86
N ASP A 215 -13.07 -27.28 22.71
CA ASP A 215 -13.25 -27.48 24.16
C ASP A 215 -13.61 -26.18 24.92
N GLU A 216 -13.42 -24.99 24.31
CA GLU A 216 -13.73 -23.70 24.91
C GLU A 216 -15.14 -23.17 24.57
N VAL A 217 -16.07 -24.03 24.21
CA VAL A 217 -17.46 -23.61 23.91
C VAL A 217 -18.21 -23.36 25.22
N GLY A 218 -17.87 -22.23 25.84
CA GLY A 218 -18.64 -21.67 26.93
C GLY A 218 -20.04 -21.22 26.48
N GLU A 219 -20.96 -21.26 27.39
CA GLU A 219 -22.39 -20.94 27.29
C GLU A 219 -22.68 -19.71 26.44
N ARG A 220 -23.75 -19.77 25.66
CA ARG A 220 -24.34 -18.62 24.97
C ARG A 220 -24.68 -17.55 26.00
N LYS A 221 -23.89 -16.52 26.17
CA LYS A 221 -24.28 -15.31 26.87
C LYS A 221 -25.45 -14.68 26.13
N PHE A 222 -26.59 -14.55 26.76
CA PHE A 222 -27.73 -13.83 26.23
C PHE A 222 -27.33 -12.35 26.01
N LEU A 223 -27.63 -11.84 24.83
CA LEU A 223 -27.24 -10.54 24.35
C LEU A 223 -28.17 -9.45 24.90
N GLY A 224 -27.66 -8.57 25.74
CA GLY A 224 -28.35 -7.41 26.30
C GLY A 224 -27.57 -6.10 26.03
N PRO A 225 -27.98 -4.97 26.63
CA PRO A 225 -27.32 -3.66 26.52
C PRO A 225 -25.83 -3.71 26.84
N ASP A 226 -25.40 -4.65 27.68
CA ASP A 226 -23.99 -4.84 28.09
C ASP A 226 -23.07 -5.14 26.92
N ILE A 227 -23.57 -5.78 25.84
CA ILE A 227 -22.78 -6.05 24.62
C ILE A 227 -22.45 -4.79 23.85
N ILE A 228 -23.31 -3.79 23.86
CA ILE A 228 -23.02 -2.52 23.17
C ILE A 228 -21.85 -1.86 23.87
N GLN A 229 -21.87 -1.80 25.21
CA GLN A 229 -20.77 -1.25 25.99
C GLN A 229 -19.48 -2.05 25.81
N GLU A 230 -19.55 -3.37 25.89
CA GLU A 230 -18.38 -4.25 25.65
C GLU A 230 -17.79 -4.09 24.23
N THR A 231 -18.66 -3.88 23.23
CA THR A 231 -18.24 -3.65 21.86
C THR A 231 -17.56 -2.29 21.69
N GLU A 232 -18.09 -1.23 22.31
CA GLU A 232 -17.49 0.11 22.29
C GLU A 232 -16.12 0.12 23.00
N GLU A 233 -16.01 -0.56 24.13
CA GLU A 233 -14.74 -0.71 24.86
C GLU A 233 -13.70 -1.45 24.02
N LYS A 234 -14.08 -2.53 23.34
CA LYS A 234 -13.20 -3.28 22.44
C LYS A 234 -12.76 -2.43 21.26
N VAL A 235 -13.65 -1.67 20.64
CA VAL A 235 -13.30 -0.75 19.54
C VAL A 235 -12.32 0.32 20.03
N ARG A 236 -12.55 0.89 21.22
CA ARG A 236 -11.63 1.87 21.83
C ARG A 236 -10.24 1.26 22.04
N LEU A 237 -10.18 0.06 22.60
CA LEU A 237 -8.93 -0.66 22.83
C LEU A 237 -8.20 -0.98 21.52
N ILE A 238 -8.90 -1.43 20.49
CA ILE A 238 -8.31 -1.68 19.16
C ILE A 238 -7.72 -0.40 18.58
N ARG A 239 -8.43 0.72 18.67
CA ARG A 239 -7.93 2.02 18.18
C ARG A 239 -6.66 2.47 18.90
N GLU A 240 -6.58 2.28 20.20
CA GLU A 240 -5.38 2.59 20.99
C GLU A 240 -4.19 1.72 20.56
N ARG A 241 -4.40 0.42 20.40
CA ARG A 241 -3.37 -0.52 19.93
C ARG A 241 -2.88 -0.19 18.52
N LEU A 242 -3.79 0.16 17.62
CA LEU A 242 -3.44 0.60 16.26
C LEU A 242 -2.61 1.88 16.26
N ARG A 243 -2.98 2.89 17.07
CA ARG A 243 -2.18 4.11 17.22
C ARG A 243 -0.77 3.81 17.74
N THR A 244 -0.67 2.92 18.72
CA THR A 244 0.63 2.48 19.26
C THR A 244 1.45 1.75 18.20
N ALA A 245 0.83 0.85 17.43
CA ALA A 245 1.50 0.14 16.34
C ALA A 245 1.95 1.09 15.22
N GLN A 246 1.12 2.06 14.83
CA GLN A 246 1.47 3.09 13.85
C GLN A 246 2.61 3.98 14.33
N SER A 247 2.60 4.39 15.61
CA SER A 247 3.68 5.19 16.21
C SER A 247 5.02 4.46 16.17
N ARG A 248 5.03 3.16 16.50
CA ARG A 248 6.23 2.31 16.38
C ARG A 248 6.69 2.19 14.93
N GLN A 249 5.77 1.91 14.00
CA GLN A 249 6.08 1.81 12.57
C GLN A 249 6.68 3.12 12.05
N LYS A 250 6.08 4.26 12.42
CA LYS A 250 6.60 5.58 12.06
C LYS A 250 8.01 5.79 12.60
N SER A 251 8.26 5.53 13.89
CA SER A 251 9.58 5.66 14.50
C SER A 251 10.65 4.81 13.78
N TYR A 252 10.35 3.54 13.46
CA TYR A 252 11.29 2.68 12.72
C TYR A 252 11.53 3.15 11.28
N ALA A 253 10.50 3.66 10.61
CA ALA A 253 10.61 4.17 9.25
C ALA A 253 11.40 5.48 9.21
N ASP A 254 11.10 6.42 10.11
CA ASP A 254 11.70 7.76 10.14
C ASP A 254 13.20 7.70 10.48
N ASN A 255 13.64 6.75 11.32
CA ASN A 255 15.07 6.51 11.56
C ASN A 255 15.87 6.17 10.29
N LYS A 256 15.20 5.62 9.27
CA LYS A 256 15.82 5.26 7.98
C LYS A 256 15.61 6.32 6.91
N ARG A 257 15.00 7.46 7.25
CA ARG A 257 14.64 8.54 6.35
C ARG A 257 15.26 9.85 6.79
N ARG A 258 15.27 10.84 5.89
CA ARG A 258 15.65 12.21 6.19
C ARG A 258 14.45 13.12 5.98
N ASP A 259 14.36 14.13 6.82
CA ASP A 259 13.44 15.24 6.58
C ASP A 259 13.96 16.08 5.42
N PHE A 260 13.07 16.45 4.48
CA PHE A 260 13.45 17.18 3.29
C PHE A 260 12.25 17.91 2.71
N HIS A 261 12.41 19.20 2.53
CA HIS A 261 11.38 20.07 1.97
C HIS A 261 11.88 20.72 0.67
N LEU A 262 10.97 20.86 -0.30
CA LEU A 262 11.18 21.57 -1.55
C LEU A 262 10.28 22.82 -1.56
N VAL A 263 10.76 23.84 -2.24
CA VAL A 263 10.01 25.09 -2.46
C VAL A 263 9.53 25.14 -3.92
N THR A 264 8.40 25.79 -4.15
CA THR A 264 7.92 26.05 -5.52
C THR A 264 8.97 26.80 -6.33
N GLY A 265 9.29 26.29 -7.52
CA GLY A 265 10.37 26.79 -8.38
C GLY A 265 11.68 26.02 -8.27
N ASP A 266 11.85 25.16 -7.26
CA ASP A 266 13.03 24.29 -7.20
C ASP A 266 13.10 23.37 -8.41
N LEU A 267 14.32 23.18 -8.94
CA LEU A 267 14.60 22.25 -10.02
C LEU A 267 15.02 20.88 -9.48
N VAL A 268 14.23 19.85 -9.76
CA VAL A 268 14.43 18.50 -9.24
C VAL A 268 14.63 17.48 -10.34
N TYR A 269 15.39 16.44 -10.04
CA TYR A 269 15.54 15.26 -10.89
C TYR A 269 14.63 14.14 -10.37
N LEU A 270 13.93 13.48 -11.30
CA LEU A 270 13.01 12.39 -11.01
C LEU A 270 13.71 11.05 -11.23
N LYS A 271 13.68 10.19 -10.21
CA LYS A 271 14.30 8.87 -10.25
C LYS A 271 13.55 7.93 -11.19
N VAL A 272 14.28 7.35 -12.14
CA VAL A 272 13.77 6.33 -13.05
C VAL A 272 13.92 4.96 -12.38
N SER A 273 12.82 4.44 -11.84
CA SER A 273 12.81 3.08 -11.28
C SER A 273 12.54 2.07 -12.39
N PRO A 274 13.45 1.11 -12.65
CA PRO A 274 13.18 0.05 -13.62
C PRO A 274 12.10 -0.89 -13.04
N MET A 275 10.93 -0.93 -13.68
CA MET A 275 9.95 -1.98 -13.45
C MET A 275 10.21 -3.16 -14.37
N LYS A 276 10.10 -4.40 -13.88
CA LYS A 276 10.14 -5.60 -14.71
C LYS A 276 9.03 -5.50 -15.78
N GLY A 277 9.43 -5.41 -17.05
CA GLY A 277 8.53 -5.48 -18.21
C GLY A 277 7.84 -4.19 -18.63
N VAL A 278 7.95 -3.07 -17.89
CA VAL A 278 7.35 -1.79 -18.27
C VAL A 278 8.43 -0.73 -18.47
N LYS A 279 8.45 -0.13 -19.66
CA LYS A 279 9.30 1.02 -19.95
C LYS A 279 8.72 2.27 -19.29
N ARG A 280 9.19 2.61 -18.10
CA ARG A 280 8.82 3.85 -17.47
C ARG A 280 9.52 5.01 -18.15
N PHE A 281 8.80 6.06 -18.47
CA PHE A 281 9.31 7.23 -19.22
C PHE A 281 9.95 6.88 -20.58
N GLY A 282 9.52 5.80 -21.26
CA GLY A 282 10.09 5.38 -22.54
C GLY A 282 11.52 4.84 -22.48
N GLN A 283 12.14 4.80 -21.31
CA GLN A 283 13.54 4.41 -21.10
C GLN A 283 13.64 3.11 -20.26
N GLY A 284 14.20 2.07 -20.82
CA GLY A 284 14.26 0.75 -20.20
C GLY A 284 15.51 -0.06 -20.51
N LYS A 285 16.58 0.58 -20.98
CA LYS A 285 17.85 -0.11 -21.26
C LYS A 285 18.78 -0.04 -20.05
N LYS A 286 19.63 -1.06 -19.87
CA LYS A 286 20.58 -1.20 -18.75
C LYS A 286 21.51 0.03 -18.57
N LEU A 287 21.74 0.80 -19.64
CA LEU A 287 22.58 2.01 -19.63
C LEU A 287 21.78 3.34 -19.65
N SER A 288 20.47 3.29 -19.40
CA SER A 288 19.65 4.51 -19.31
C SER A 288 20.02 5.33 -18.06
N PRO A 289 19.83 6.66 -18.10
CA PRO A 289 20.03 7.50 -16.93
C PRO A 289 19.19 7.02 -15.73
N ARG A 290 19.70 7.17 -14.53
CA ARG A 290 18.98 6.85 -13.29
C ARG A 290 17.97 7.92 -12.91
N TYR A 291 18.21 9.13 -13.37
CA TYR A 291 17.37 10.30 -13.12
C TYR A 291 17.09 11.03 -14.43
N ILE A 292 15.89 11.59 -14.55
CA ILE A 292 15.47 12.47 -15.65
C ILE A 292 15.13 13.85 -15.09
N GLY A 293 15.23 14.88 -15.90
CA GLY A 293 15.02 16.29 -15.51
C GLY A 293 16.19 17.16 -15.91
N PRO A 294 16.37 18.35 -15.32
CA PRO A 294 15.59 18.83 -14.16
C PRO A 294 14.17 19.27 -14.51
N PHE A 295 13.23 19.12 -13.56
CA PHE A 295 11.84 19.58 -13.67
C PHE A 295 11.52 20.57 -12.57
N PRO A 296 10.81 21.68 -12.83
CA PRO A 296 10.43 22.61 -11.79
C PRO A 296 9.28 22.08 -10.93
N VAL A 297 9.36 22.34 -9.63
CA VAL A 297 8.30 22.11 -8.67
C VAL A 297 7.25 23.20 -8.83
N THR A 298 6.01 22.83 -9.18
CA THR A 298 4.91 23.79 -9.36
C THR A 298 4.09 23.99 -8.10
N ARG A 299 3.90 22.92 -7.31
CA ARG A 299 3.06 22.97 -6.10
C ARG A 299 3.40 21.86 -5.13
N GLN A 300 3.33 22.16 -3.83
CA GLN A 300 3.30 21.16 -2.76
C GLN A 300 1.86 20.65 -2.56
N ILE A 301 1.66 19.34 -2.55
CA ILE A 301 0.33 18.71 -2.43
C ILE A 301 0.11 18.13 -1.01
N GLY A 302 1.15 17.95 -0.25
CA GLY A 302 1.15 17.44 1.12
C GLY A 302 2.55 17.57 1.70
N GLU A 303 2.78 17.04 2.89
CA GLU A 303 4.10 17.19 3.56
C GLU A 303 5.26 16.58 2.76
N VAL A 304 4.99 15.51 1.98
CA VAL A 304 6.01 14.72 1.28
C VAL A 304 5.73 14.50 -0.21
N ALA A 305 4.74 15.18 -0.78
CA ALA A 305 4.34 15.03 -2.18
C ALA A 305 4.34 16.38 -2.90
N TYR A 306 4.90 16.39 -4.10
CA TYR A 306 5.11 17.60 -4.90
C TYR A 306 4.65 17.40 -6.35
N GLN A 307 4.01 18.41 -6.91
CA GLN A 307 3.63 18.46 -8.31
C GLN A 307 4.78 19.06 -9.12
N LEU A 308 5.12 18.39 -10.22
CA LEU A 308 6.16 18.80 -11.14
C LEU A 308 5.58 19.23 -12.49
N GLU A 309 6.23 20.17 -13.15
CA GLU A 309 5.97 20.49 -14.54
C GLU A 309 6.70 19.48 -15.43
N LEU A 310 5.93 18.65 -16.11
CA LEU A 310 6.48 17.61 -16.98
C LEU A 310 6.35 18.03 -18.45
N PRO A 311 7.32 17.69 -19.33
CA PRO A 311 7.22 17.92 -20.76
C PRO A 311 6.12 17.07 -21.39
N GLU A 312 5.63 17.48 -22.58
CA GLU A 312 4.58 16.77 -23.33
C GLU A 312 4.88 15.29 -23.57
N ALA A 313 6.15 14.94 -23.76
CA ALA A 313 6.58 13.55 -23.91
C ALA A 313 6.22 12.67 -22.69
N LEU A 314 5.92 13.27 -21.55
CA LEU A 314 5.51 12.61 -20.30
C LEU A 314 4.05 12.90 -19.91
N ALA A 315 3.23 13.43 -20.81
CA ALA A 315 1.83 13.80 -20.56
C ALA A 315 0.96 12.63 -20.04
N GLY A 316 1.33 11.38 -20.33
CA GLY A 316 0.66 10.18 -19.79
C GLY A 316 1.06 9.80 -18.37
N VAL A 317 1.98 10.51 -17.73
CA VAL A 317 2.45 10.23 -16.37
C VAL A 317 1.81 11.21 -15.41
N HIS A 318 1.33 10.70 -14.27
CA HIS A 318 0.82 11.57 -13.21
C HIS A 318 1.94 12.47 -12.69
N ASN A 319 1.68 13.78 -12.62
CA ASN A 319 2.67 14.80 -12.33
C ASN A 319 2.93 15.06 -10.84
N VAL A 320 2.34 14.26 -9.92
CA VAL A 320 2.58 14.34 -8.47
C VAL A 320 3.45 13.19 -8.03
N PHE A 321 4.56 13.52 -7.38
CA PHE A 321 5.57 12.56 -6.94
C PHE A 321 5.87 12.74 -5.46
N HIS A 322 6.23 11.64 -4.82
CA HIS A 322 6.75 11.66 -3.46
C HIS A 322 8.22 12.13 -3.48
N VAL A 323 8.62 12.86 -2.45
CA VAL A 323 9.96 13.48 -2.34
C VAL A 323 11.12 12.46 -2.34
N SER A 324 10.87 11.17 -2.16
CA SER A 324 11.90 10.12 -2.26
C SER A 324 12.19 9.66 -3.70
N LEU A 325 11.42 10.12 -4.65
CA LEU A 325 11.61 9.82 -6.08
C LEU A 325 12.37 10.93 -6.79
#